data_3a592857e611d17838004bfdda0ddf40
#
_entry.id   3a592857e611d17838004bfdda0ddf40
#
_cell.length_a   1.000
_cell.length_b   1.000
_cell.length_c   1.000
_cell.angle_alpha   90.00
_cell.angle_beta   90.00
_cell.angle_gamma   90.00
#
_symmetry.space_group_name_H-M   'P 1'
#
loop_
_entity.id
_entity.type
_entity.pdbx_description
1 polymer ?
#
loop_
_entity_poly.entity_id
_entity_poly.type
_entity_poly.pdbx_seq_one_letter_code
_entity_poly.pdbx_strand_id
1 'polypeptide(L)'
;DIHRQVDAIADDILSRITNAAMSERQKAEAIYAWVRGNFRYAGHSASRDWPSEAYRSLRSHHGDCFSFYSAANALLSRAGIPSIEVIRSTDADHYWNLVRVDGNWYHFDTTPRSVGGYYCLWTDAQMNAFSNRHKGCFHFDASLYPRTP
;
A
#
# COMPACT_ATOMS: atom_id res chain seq x y z
N ASP A 1 -12.88 15.50 12.69
CA ASP A 1 -13.14 14.42 11.77
C ASP A 1 -11.82 13.79 11.33
N ILE A 2 -11.68 12.48 11.55
CA ILE A 2 -10.43 11.75 11.30
C ILE A 2 -10.05 11.77 9.80
N HIS A 3 -11.02 11.64 8.91
CA HIS A 3 -10.76 11.68 7.47
C HIS A 3 -10.12 13.00 7.05
N ARG A 4 -10.64 14.10 7.56
CA ARG A 4 -10.11 15.43 7.24
C ARG A 4 -8.69 15.60 7.76
N GLN A 5 -8.41 15.07 8.95
CA GLN A 5 -7.06 15.12 9.54
C GLN A 5 -6.08 14.28 8.74
N VAL A 6 -6.48 13.07 8.33
CA VAL A 6 -5.65 12.19 7.50
C VAL A 6 -5.39 12.84 6.14
N ASP A 7 -6.42 13.40 5.52
CA ASP A 7 -6.28 14.09 4.23
C ASP A 7 -5.27 15.24 4.32
N ALA A 8 -5.29 16.02 5.38
CA ALA A 8 -4.36 17.13 5.56
C ALA A 8 -2.91 16.63 5.68
N ILE A 9 -2.69 15.55 6.43
CA ILE A 9 -1.37 14.95 6.56
C ILE A 9 -0.89 14.40 5.21
N ALA A 10 -1.76 13.68 4.51
CA ALA A 10 -1.43 13.10 3.21
C ALA A 10 -1.13 14.19 2.18
N ASP A 11 -1.93 15.24 2.13
CA ASP A 11 -1.72 16.37 1.22
C ASP A 11 -0.36 17.03 1.46
N ASP A 12 0.02 17.22 2.71
CA ASP A 12 1.33 17.79 3.06
C ASP A 12 2.49 16.92 2.57
N ILE A 13 2.40 15.61 2.80
CA ILE A 13 3.43 14.67 2.32
C ILE A 13 3.50 14.70 0.79
N LEU A 14 2.35 14.60 0.12
CA LEU A 14 2.29 14.60 -1.33
C LEU A 14 2.85 15.87 -1.96
N SER A 15 2.68 17.01 -1.29
CA SER A 15 3.25 18.28 -1.77
C SER A 15 4.77 18.26 -1.83
N ARG A 16 5.40 17.40 -1.05
CA ARG A 16 6.86 17.26 -0.97
C ARG A 16 7.42 16.15 -1.86
N ILE A 17 6.63 15.12 -2.18
CA ILE A 17 7.11 13.95 -2.91
C ILE A 17 6.56 13.85 -4.33
N THR A 18 5.55 14.66 -4.68
CA THR A 18 4.96 14.67 -6.02
C THR A 18 4.89 16.08 -6.56
N ASN A 19 4.66 16.18 -7.89
CA ASN A 19 4.39 17.44 -8.55
C ASN A 19 3.45 17.23 -9.74
N ALA A 20 2.96 18.33 -10.32
CA ALA A 20 1.97 18.28 -11.40
C ALA A 20 2.50 17.69 -12.71
N ALA A 21 3.82 17.64 -12.90
CA ALA A 21 4.45 17.08 -14.10
C ALA A 21 4.56 15.54 -14.04
N MET A 22 4.38 14.94 -12.88
CA MET A 22 4.47 13.48 -12.70
C MET A 22 3.28 12.77 -13.33
N SER A 23 3.55 11.64 -13.99
CA SER A 23 2.52 10.71 -14.43
C SER A 23 1.90 9.98 -13.21
N GLU A 24 0.76 9.31 -13.42
CA GLU A 24 0.17 8.46 -12.38
C GLU A 24 1.15 7.43 -11.85
N ARG A 25 1.87 6.77 -12.77
CA ARG A 25 2.89 5.77 -12.41
C ARG A 25 3.98 6.39 -11.54
N GLN A 26 4.49 7.55 -11.92
CA GLN A 26 5.53 8.24 -11.15
C GLN A 26 5.04 8.63 -9.75
N LYS A 27 3.79 9.08 -9.64
CA LYS A 27 3.20 9.39 -8.33
C LYS A 27 3.07 8.14 -7.47
N ALA A 28 2.60 7.04 -8.04
CA ALA A 28 2.49 5.77 -7.31
C ALA A 28 3.87 5.30 -6.83
N GLU A 29 4.87 5.37 -7.69
CA GLU A 29 6.25 4.98 -7.35
C GLU A 29 6.83 5.88 -6.25
N ALA A 30 6.56 7.17 -6.30
CA ALA A 30 7.01 8.11 -5.26
C ALA A 30 6.36 7.81 -3.90
N ILE A 31 5.07 7.49 -3.91
CA ILE A 31 4.33 7.09 -2.70
C ILE A 31 4.92 5.79 -2.12
N TYR A 32 5.14 4.79 -2.97
CA TYR A 32 5.74 3.53 -2.55
C TYR A 32 7.09 3.76 -1.86
N ALA A 33 7.96 4.51 -2.53
CA ALA A 33 9.31 4.80 -2.04
C ALA A 33 9.26 5.55 -0.70
N TRP A 34 8.34 6.50 -0.57
CA TRP A 34 8.24 7.28 0.67
C TRP A 34 7.80 6.42 1.85
N VAL A 35 6.74 5.63 1.70
CA VAL A 35 6.27 4.76 2.78
C VAL A 35 7.36 3.74 3.13
N ARG A 36 7.93 3.07 2.12
CA ARG A 36 8.96 2.07 2.32
C ARG A 36 10.19 2.63 3.01
N GLY A 37 10.59 3.85 2.66
CA GLY A 37 11.81 4.48 3.17
C GLY A 37 11.63 5.18 4.51
N ASN A 38 10.42 5.52 4.91
CA ASN A 38 10.16 6.28 6.14
C ASN A 38 9.52 5.46 7.26
N PHE A 39 8.96 4.30 6.95
CA PHE A 39 8.29 3.45 7.93
C PHE A 39 9.18 2.31 8.37
N ARG A 40 9.04 1.91 9.64
CA ARG A 40 9.67 0.71 10.20
C ARG A 40 8.60 -0.34 10.50
N TYR A 41 8.90 -1.59 10.20
CA TYR A 41 8.04 -2.69 10.60
C TYR A 41 8.32 -3.01 12.07
N ALA A 42 7.51 -2.43 12.96
CA ALA A 42 7.69 -2.54 14.41
C ALA A 42 6.35 -2.30 15.10
N GLY A 43 6.06 -3.09 16.14
CA GLY A 43 4.81 -2.97 16.87
C GLY A 43 3.62 -3.50 16.09
N HIS A 44 2.44 -3.02 16.45
CA HIS A 44 1.17 -3.47 15.88
C HIS A 44 0.30 -2.29 15.50
N SER A 45 -0.63 -2.51 14.56
CA SER A 45 -1.69 -1.55 14.29
C SER A 45 -2.59 -1.42 15.52
N ALA A 46 -3.10 -0.20 15.74
CA ALA A 46 -3.97 0.10 16.88
C ALA A 46 -5.46 -0.06 16.53
N SER A 47 -5.79 -0.13 15.24
CA SER A 47 -7.16 -0.15 14.77
C SER A 47 -7.26 -0.91 13.46
N ARG A 48 -8.44 -1.51 13.18
CA ARG A 48 -8.78 -2.08 11.88
C ARG A 48 -9.55 -1.09 11.00
N ASP A 49 -9.74 0.12 11.49
CA ASP A 49 -10.30 1.22 10.72
C ASP A 49 -9.15 1.94 10.02
N TRP A 50 -9.07 1.81 8.69
CA TRP A 50 -7.88 2.29 7.98
C TRP A 50 -7.65 3.81 8.12
N PRO A 51 -8.68 4.69 8.20
CA PRO A 51 -8.39 6.11 8.43
C PRO A 51 -7.75 6.38 9.78
N SER A 52 -8.21 5.70 10.83
CA SER A 52 -7.63 5.81 12.16
C SER A 52 -6.20 5.30 12.21
N GLU A 53 -5.94 4.17 11.55
CA GLU A 53 -4.59 3.59 11.50
C GLU A 53 -3.66 4.43 10.61
N ALA A 54 -4.17 5.01 9.52
CA ALA A 54 -3.42 5.95 8.71
C ALA A 54 -3.02 7.19 9.52
N TYR A 55 -3.95 7.73 10.31
CA TYR A 55 -3.67 8.88 11.18
C TYR A 55 -2.52 8.55 12.15
N ARG A 56 -2.60 7.39 12.80
CA ARG A 56 -1.57 6.95 13.75
C ARG A 56 -0.22 6.73 13.05
N SER A 57 -0.21 5.94 11.96
CA SER A 57 1.03 5.49 11.33
C SER A 57 1.73 6.59 10.52
N LEU A 58 0.98 7.47 9.87
CA LEU A 58 1.59 8.62 9.16
C LEU A 58 2.27 9.59 10.12
N ARG A 59 1.91 9.58 11.39
CA ARG A 59 2.53 10.40 12.43
C ARG A 59 3.68 9.69 13.13
N SER A 60 3.56 8.38 13.37
CA SER A 60 4.55 7.61 14.13
C SER A 60 5.60 6.92 13.25
N HIS A 61 5.29 6.67 11.98
CA HIS A 61 6.15 6.03 10.99
C HIS A 61 6.55 4.59 11.35
N HIS A 62 5.67 3.86 12.02
CA HIS A 62 5.90 2.44 12.29
C HIS A 62 4.58 1.69 12.50
N GLY A 63 4.63 0.39 12.33
CA GLY A 63 3.49 -0.51 12.56
C GLY A 63 3.67 -1.84 11.85
N ASP A 64 2.57 -2.56 11.72
CA ASP A 64 2.51 -3.84 11.01
C ASP A 64 1.99 -3.65 9.57
N CYS A 65 1.68 -4.75 8.89
CA CYS A 65 1.23 -4.71 7.49
C CYS A 65 -0.04 -3.87 7.30
N PHE A 66 -0.95 -3.86 8.27
CA PHE A 66 -2.15 -3.04 8.16
C PHE A 66 -1.82 -1.54 8.28
N SER A 67 -0.82 -1.19 9.08
CA SER A 67 -0.31 0.19 9.19
C SER A 67 0.26 0.68 7.86
N PHE A 68 1.09 -0.16 7.21
CA PHE A 68 1.66 0.16 5.90
C PHE A 68 0.56 0.30 4.84
N TYR A 69 -0.39 -0.64 4.80
CA TYR A 69 -1.53 -0.57 3.91
C TYR A 69 -2.32 0.73 4.10
N SER A 70 -2.63 1.06 5.35
CA SER A 70 -3.47 2.22 5.68
C SER A 70 -2.81 3.54 5.28
N ALA A 71 -1.51 3.67 5.58
CA ALA A 71 -0.74 4.86 5.20
C ALA A 71 -0.67 5.02 3.68
N ALA A 72 -0.37 3.94 2.97
CA ALA A 72 -0.34 3.94 1.51
C ALA A 72 -1.72 4.30 0.94
N ASN A 73 -2.78 3.72 1.49
CA ASN A 73 -4.14 3.99 1.04
C ASN A 73 -4.51 5.48 1.16
N ALA A 74 -4.13 6.11 2.26
CA ALA A 74 -4.36 7.54 2.46
C ALA A 74 -3.64 8.38 1.40
N LEU A 75 -2.38 8.09 1.14
CA LEU A 75 -1.58 8.84 0.15
C LEU A 75 -2.10 8.60 -1.27
N LEU A 76 -2.37 7.35 -1.62
CA LEU A 76 -2.90 7.00 -2.95
C LEU A 76 -4.24 7.68 -3.21
N SER A 77 -5.12 7.64 -2.22
CA SER A 77 -6.45 8.27 -2.32
C SER A 77 -6.34 9.76 -2.63
N ARG A 78 -5.47 10.48 -1.90
CA ARG A 78 -5.30 11.92 -2.11
C ARG A 78 -4.57 12.27 -3.40
N ALA A 79 -3.77 11.32 -3.91
CA ALA A 79 -3.12 11.48 -5.21
C ALA A 79 -4.06 11.18 -6.39
N GLY A 80 -5.31 10.77 -6.12
CA GLY A 80 -6.26 10.42 -7.15
C GLY A 80 -6.05 9.04 -7.76
N ILE A 81 -5.32 8.17 -7.08
CA ILE A 81 -5.03 6.79 -7.53
C ILE A 81 -5.95 5.84 -6.77
N PRO A 82 -6.92 5.19 -7.46
CA PRO A 82 -7.81 4.23 -6.79
C PRO A 82 -7.01 3.10 -6.14
N SER A 83 -7.40 2.76 -4.92
CA SER A 83 -6.73 1.71 -4.14
C SER A 83 -7.78 0.88 -3.43
N ILE A 84 -7.63 -0.44 -3.47
CA ILE A 84 -8.46 -1.36 -2.72
C ILE A 84 -7.58 -2.28 -1.89
N GLU A 85 -8.16 -2.80 -0.80
CA GLU A 85 -7.47 -3.71 0.10
C GLU A 85 -7.46 -5.12 -0.47
N VAL A 86 -6.29 -5.76 -0.47
CA VAL A 86 -6.17 -7.20 -0.70
C VAL A 86 -5.82 -7.86 0.63
N ILE A 87 -6.49 -8.96 0.94
CA ILE A 87 -6.27 -9.73 2.15
C ILE A 87 -5.75 -11.11 1.75
N ARG A 88 -4.68 -11.55 2.39
CA ARG A 88 -4.12 -12.89 2.14
C ARG A 88 -5.17 -13.95 2.45
N SER A 89 -5.38 -14.88 1.51
CA SER A 89 -6.48 -15.82 1.58
C SER A 89 -6.23 -17.02 2.51
N THR A 90 -4.95 -17.33 2.80
CA THR A 90 -4.62 -18.50 3.62
C THR A 90 -4.94 -18.29 5.10
N ASP A 91 -4.75 -17.08 5.64
CA ASP A 91 -4.89 -16.82 7.07
C ASP A 91 -5.49 -15.45 7.41
N ALA A 92 -5.78 -14.63 6.38
CA ALA A 92 -6.29 -13.27 6.54
C ALA A 92 -5.40 -12.39 7.45
N ASP A 93 -4.08 -12.64 7.46
CA ASP A 93 -3.14 -12.01 8.37
C ASP A 93 -2.09 -11.15 7.64
N HIS A 94 -2.32 -10.85 6.37
CA HIS A 94 -1.51 -9.90 5.61
C HIS A 94 -2.39 -9.09 4.70
N TYR A 95 -2.10 -7.79 4.61
CA TYR A 95 -2.88 -6.80 3.86
C TYR A 95 -1.95 -6.03 2.96
N TRP A 96 -2.42 -5.73 1.74
CA TRP A 96 -1.69 -4.83 0.85
C TRP A 96 -2.66 -4.10 -0.07
N ASN A 97 -2.14 -3.21 -0.91
CA ASN A 97 -2.96 -2.41 -1.82
C ASN A 97 -2.97 -3.03 -3.22
N LEU A 98 -4.11 -2.93 -3.89
CA LEU A 98 -4.24 -3.11 -5.33
C LEU A 98 -4.62 -1.75 -5.88
N VAL A 99 -3.81 -1.22 -6.79
CA VAL A 99 -3.91 0.18 -7.23
C VAL A 99 -4.16 0.26 -8.73
N ARG A 100 -4.92 1.28 -9.14
CA ARG A 100 -5.21 1.51 -10.55
C ARG A 100 -4.34 2.64 -11.08
N VAL A 101 -3.47 2.30 -12.04
CA VAL A 101 -2.54 3.23 -12.67
C VAL A 101 -2.70 3.11 -14.19
N ASP A 102 -2.94 4.22 -14.87
CA ASP A 102 -3.11 4.27 -16.32
C ASP A 102 -4.18 3.27 -16.82
N GLY A 103 -5.25 3.13 -16.05
CA GLY A 103 -6.38 2.27 -16.40
C GLY A 103 -6.19 0.79 -16.07
N ASN A 104 -5.06 0.37 -15.55
CA ASN A 104 -4.77 -1.02 -15.20
C ASN A 104 -4.52 -1.18 -13.71
N TRP A 105 -4.88 -2.34 -13.15
CA TRP A 105 -4.67 -2.64 -11.75
C TRP A 105 -3.34 -3.35 -11.54
N TYR A 106 -2.67 -3.02 -10.42
CA TYR A 106 -1.37 -3.60 -10.03
C TYR A 106 -1.31 -3.79 -8.52
N HIS A 107 -0.61 -4.82 -8.08
CA HIS A 107 -0.33 -5.02 -6.66
C HIS A 107 0.72 -4.04 -6.17
N PHE A 108 0.56 -3.62 -4.91
CA PHE A 108 1.35 -2.54 -4.33
C PHE A 108 1.45 -2.82 -2.83
N ASP A 109 2.55 -3.42 -2.41
CA ASP A 109 2.75 -3.76 -1.00
C ASP A 109 4.00 -3.08 -0.47
N THR A 110 3.81 -2.07 0.37
CA THR A 110 4.91 -1.30 0.96
C THR A 110 5.55 -1.98 2.16
N THR A 111 4.95 -3.05 2.70
CA THR A 111 5.51 -3.79 3.83
C THR A 111 6.79 -4.51 3.42
N PRO A 112 7.93 -4.26 4.12
CA PRO A 112 9.16 -4.98 3.82
C PRO A 112 9.10 -6.43 4.28
N ARG A 113 9.89 -7.28 3.63
CA ARG A 113 10.06 -8.69 4.02
C ARG A 113 11.53 -8.99 4.18
N SER A 114 11.87 -9.90 5.12
CA SER A 114 13.26 -10.30 5.36
C SER A 114 13.94 -10.91 4.13
N VAL A 115 13.15 -11.53 3.25
CA VAL A 115 13.67 -12.10 2.00
C VAL A 115 13.97 -11.05 0.94
N GLY A 116 13.64 -9.77 1.20
CA GLY A 116 13.80 -8.68 0.24
C GLY A 116 12.64 -8.59 -0.72
N GLY A 117 12.81 -7.77 -1.75
CA GLY A 117 11.81 -7.52 -2.77
C GLY A 117 11.25 -6.11 -2.72
N TYR A 118 10.80 -5.63 -3.88
CA TYR A 118 10.25 -4.29 -4.05
C TYR A 118 8.93 -4.42 -4.79
N TYR A 119 7.85 -4.58 -4.05
CA TYR A 119 6.53 -5.01 -4.55
C TYR A 119 5.72 -3.84 -5.05
N CYS A 120 6.25 -3.14 -6.04
CA CYS A 120 5.66 -1.91 -6.56
C CYS A 120 5.13 -2.12 -7.97
N LEU A 121 3.80 -2.02 -8.13
CA LEU A 121 3.11 -2.12 -9.41
C LEU A 121 3.37 -3.48 -10.09
N TRP A 122 3.17 -4.53 -9.34
CA TRP A 122 3.33 -5.90 -9.82
C TRP A 122 2.02 -6.46 -10.38
N THR A 123 2.14 -7.31 -11.40
CA THR A 123 1.02 -8.07 -11.95
C THR A 123 0.69 -9.28 -11.06
N ASP A 124 -0.48 -9.87 -11.29
CA ASP A 124 -0.86 -11.13 -10.63
C ASP A 124 0.21 -12.21 -10.86
N ALA A 125 0.74 -12.31 -12.07
CA ALA A 125 1.77 -13.31 -12.41
C ALA A 125 3.04 -13.08 -11.58
N GLN A 126 3.47 -11.84 -11.41
CA GLN A 126 4.65 -11.51 -10.60
C GLN A 126 4.41 -11.82 -9.12
N MET A 127 3.23 -11.47 -8.59
CA MET A 127 2.85 -11.78 -7.21
C MET A 127 2.83 -13.28 -6.97
N ASN A 128 2.20 -14.04 -7.87
CA ASN A 128 2.10 -15.49 -7.75
C ASN A 128 3.47 -16.16 -7.84
N ALA A 129 4.34 -15.71 -8.74
CA ALA A 129 5.68 -16.25 -8.87
C ALA A 129 6.51 -16.03 -7.60
N PHE A 130 6.46 -14.83 -7.04
CA PHE A 130 7.16 -14.54 -5.78
C PHE A 130 6.56 -15.36 -4.62
N SER A 131 5.24 -15.39 -4.53
CA SER A 131 4.51 -16.12 -3.48
C SER A 131 4.87 -17.60 -3.49
N ASN A 132 4.91 -18.21 -4.67
CA ASN A 132 5.22 -19.64 -4.80
C ASN A 132 6.64 -19.97 -4.34
N ARG A 133 7.57 -19.03 -4.46
CA ARG A 133 8.95 -19.22 -3.98
C ARG A 133 9.11 -18.90 -2.49
N HIS A 134 8.09 -18.28 -1.86
CA HIS A 134 8.18 -17.78 -0.49
C HIS A 134 6.97 -18.19 0.34
N LYS A 135 6.61 -19.48 0.30
CA LYS A 135 5.64 -20.13 1.19
C LYS A 135 4.22 -19.54 1.09
N GLY A 136 3.84 -19.05 -0.08
CA GLY A 136 2.50 -18.50 -0.27
C GLY A 136 2.27 -17.15 0.39
N CYS A 137 3.32 -16.37 0.58
CA CYS A 137 3.24 -15.10 1.34
C CYS A 137 2.29 -14.07 0.73
N PHE A 138 2.00 -14.15 -0.57
CA PHE A 138 1.02 -13.30 -1.26
C PHE A 138 -0.13 -14.13 -1.85
N HIS A 139 -0.54 -15.19 -1.18
CA HIS A 139 -1.65 -15.99 -1.64
C HIS A 139 -2.96 -15.21 -1.51
N PHE A 140 -3.67 -15.00 -2.61
CA PHE A 140 -4.92 -14.25 -2.62
C PHE A 140 -5.94 -14.93 -3.53
N ASP A 141 -7.23 -14.70 -3.24
CA ASP A 141 -8.32 -15.21 -4.06
C ASP A 141 -8.57 -14.22 -5.20
N ALA A 142 -8.04 -14.55 -6.38
CA ALA A 142 -8.12 -13.66 -7.55
C ALA A 142 -9.57 -13.38 -7.99
N SER A 143 -10.53 -14.24 -7.64
CA SER A 143 -11.93 -14.04 -7.99
C SER A 143 -12.58 -12.84 -7.29
N LEU A 144 -11.95 -12.34 -6.21
CA LEU A 144 -12.48 -11.23 -5.40
C LEU A 144 -12.00 -9.87 -5.86
N TYR A 145 -11.04 -9.79 -6.78
CA TYR A 145 -10.37 -8.55 -7.13
C TYR A 145 -10.32 -8.32 -8.64
N PRO A 146 -10.16 -7.05 -9.08
CA PRO A 146 -9.88 -6.78 -10.50
C PRO A 146 -8.61 -7.48 -10.95
N ARG A 147 -8.59 -7.91 -12.20
CA ARG A 147 -7.43 -8.56 -12.82
C ARG A 147 -6.37 -7.53 -13.16
N THR A 148 -5.11 -7.95 -13.05
CA THR A 148 -3.96 -7.17 -13.53
C THR A 148 -3.61 -7.56 -14.97
N PRO A 149 -2.79 -6.78 -15.68
CA PRO A 149 -2.31 -7.13 -17.02
C PRO A 149 -1.59 -8.46 -17.10
#